data_c118569ff95a878186e071db3b8be580
#
_entry.id   c118569ff95a878186e071db3b8be580
#
_cell.length_a   1.000
_cell.length_b   1.000
_cell.length_c   1.000
_cell.angle_alpha   90.00
_cell.angle_beta   90.00
_cell.angle_gamma   90.00
#
_symmetry.space_group_name_H-M   'P 1'
#
loop_
_entity.id
_entity.type
_entity.pdbx_description
1 polymer ?
#
loop_
_entity_poly.entity_id
_entity_poly.type
_entity_poly.pdbx_seq_one_letter_code
_entity_poly.pdbx_strand_id
1 'polypeptide(L)'
;MKLIIAVIKPFKLEEVRDALKDIGIQGLMVSEVKGYGRQDGHSEVYRGAEYTVSFVPKLKLEIVVADKDASKTVETISEVAKTGKIGDGKIFVTPVEAALRIRTDEKNDDAI
;
A
#
# COMPACT_ATOMS: atom_id res chain seq x y z
N MET A 1 -14.03 -10.86 3.55
CA MET A 1 -12.63 -10.56 3.18
C MET A 1 -12.52 -9.19 2.54
N LYS A 2 -11.43 -8.53 2.78
CA LYS A 2 -11.13 -7.21 2.20
C LYS A 2 -9.74 -7.21 1.58
N LEU A 3 -9.61 -6.56 0.44
CA LEU A 3 -8.33 -6.23 -0.15
C LEU A 3 -7.97 -4.82 0.28
N ILE A 4 -6.84 -4.69 0.94
CA ILE A 4 -6.29 -3.41 1.35
C ILE A 4 -5.16 -3.07 0.39
N ILE A 5 -5.30 -1.94 -0.29
CA ILE A 5 -4.28 -1.41 -1.19
C ILE A 5 -3.71 -0.16 -0.52
N ALA A 6 -2.43 -0.19 -0.21
CA ALA A 6 -1.76 0.96 0.41
C ALA A 6 -0.64 1.44 -0.50
N VAL A 7 -0.72 2.69 -0.91
CA VAL A 7 0.35 3.33 -1.66
C VAL A 7 1.13 4.20 -0.69
N ILE A 8 2.40 3.88 -0.51
CA ILE A 8 3.24 4.50 0.53
C ILE A 8 4.56 5.00 -0.03
N LYS A 9 5.24 5.82 0.75
CA LYS A 9 6.63 6.20 0.44
C LYS A 9 7.53 4.97 0.54
N PRO A 10 8.46 4.78 -0.41
CA PRO A 10 9.26 3.54 -0.45
C PRO A 10 10.05 3.23 0.82
N PHE A 11 10.59 4.25 1.48
CA PHE A 11 11.40 4.04 2.69
C PHE A 11 10.59 3.58 3.91
N LYS A 12 9.25 3.55 3.82
CA LYS A 12 8.38 3.10 4.90
C LYS A 12 8.07 1.61 4.85
N LEU A 13 8.50 0.90 3.82
CA LEU A 13 8.11 -0.50 3.61
C LEU A 13 8.44 -1.40 4.80
N GLU A 14 9.67 -1.36 5.28
CA GLU A 14 10.10 -2.27 6.35
C GLU A 14 9.36 -2.02 7.65
N GLU A 15 9.16 -0.76 8.01
CA GLU A 15 8.39 -0.40 9.21
C GLU A 15 6.95 -0.89 9.11
N VAL A 16 6.32 -0.71 7.95
CA VAL A 16 4.94 -1.17 7.72
C VAL A 16 4.87 -2.70 7.78
N ARG A 17 5.79 -3.39 7.13
CA ARG A 17 5.85 -4.86 7.14
C ARG A 17 5.98 -5.37 8.58
N ASP A 18 6.88 -4.80 9.36
CA ASP A 18 7.10 -5.23 10.74
C ASP A 18 5.87 -4.98 11.61
N ALA A 19 5.22 -3.83 11.45
CA ALA A 19 4.01 -3.52 12.19
C ALA A 19 2.85 -4.45 11.83
N LEU A 20 2.70 -4.80 10.55
CA LEU A 20 1.68 -5.75 10.11
C LEU A 20 1.94 -7.15 10.67
N LYS A 21 3.19 -7.58 10.69
CA LYS A 21 3.57 -8.85 11.29
C LYS A 21 3.20 -8.90 12.77
N ASP A 22 3.42 -7.82 13.49
CA ASP A 22 3.11 -7.72 14.92
C ASP A 22 1.62 -7.87 15.23
N ILE A 23 0.75 -7.52 14.28
CA ILE A 23 -0.70 -7.73 14.44
C ILE A 23 -1.20 -9.01 13.77
N GLY A 24 -0.30 -9.89 13.35
CA GLY A 24 -0.65 -11.21 12.83
C GLY A 24 -0.86 -11.29 11.32
N ILE A 25 -0.57 -10.23 10.58
CA ILE A 25 -0.66 -10.24 9.12
C ILE A 25 0.67 -10.74 8.56
N GLN A 26 0.65 -11.88 7.88
CA GLN A 26 1.87 -12.55 7.44
C GLN A 26 2.15 -12.44 5.94
N GLY A 27 1.14 -12.14 5.15
CA GLY A 27 1.27 -12.09 3.70
C GLY A 27 0.95 -10.72 3.14
N LEU A 28 1.81 -10.22 2.27
CA LEU A 28 1.53 -9.03 1.49
C LEU A 28 2.28 -9.10 0.17
N MET A 29 1.75 -8.43 -0.83
CA MET A 29 2.44 -8.25 -2.09
C MET A 29 2.88 -6.80 -2.23
N VAL A 30 4.04 -6.59 -2.85
CA VAL A 30 4.62 -5.27 -3.04
C VAL A 30 4.90 -5.07 -4.53
N SER A 31 4.48 -3.95 -5.04
CA SER A 31 4.81 -3.52 -6.41
C SER A 31 5.43 -2.14 -6.37
N GLU A 32 6.41 -1.91 -7.23
CA GLU A 32 6.94 -0.58 -7.46
C GLU A 32 6.03 0.13 -8.45
N VAL A 33 5.59 1.33 -8.09
CA VAL A 33 4.72 2.15 -8.91
C VAL A 33 5.23 3.58 -8.94
N LYS A 34 4.75 4.33 -9.91
CA LYS A 34 5.02 5.77 -9.99
C LYS A 34 3.71 6.51 -9.77
N GLY A 35 3.72 7.43 -8.83
CA GLY A 35 2.56 8.24 -8.50
C GLY A 35 2.61 9.59 -9.14
N TYR A 36 1.44 10.04 -9.58
CA TYR A 36 1.20 11.41 -10.01
C TYR A 36 0.10 12.00 -9.11
N GLY A 37 0.33 13.17 -8.58
CA GLY A 37 -0.67 13.78 -7.72
C GLY A 37 -0.21 15.11 -7.16
N ARG A 38 -0.69 15.42 -5.96
CA ARG A 38 -0.42 16.69 -5.30
C ARG A 38 0.98 16.81 -4.71
N GLN A 39 1.75 15.73 -4.74
CA GLN A 39 3.15 15.84 -4.36
C GLN A 39 3.82 16.66 -5.45
N ASP A 40 4.25 17.86 -5.11
CA ASP A 40 4.94 18.72 -6.05
C ASP A 40 6.21 18.03 -6.51
N GLY A 41 6.28 17.76 -7.78
CA GLY A 41 7.47 17.27 -8.40
C GLY A 41 8.51 18.37 -8.49
N HIS A 42 9.68 18.00 -8.93
CA HIS A 42 10.72 18.98 -9.22
C HIS A 42 10.41 19.66 -10.54
N SER A 43 10.63 20.96 -10.58
CA SER A 43 10.69 21.66 -11.85
C SER A 43 12.08 21.46 -12.44
N GLU A 44 12.13 21.01 -13.67
CA GLU A 44 13.37 20.84 -14.41
C GLU A 44 13.33 21.67 -15.69
N VAL A 45 14.48 22.22 -16.06
CA VAL A 45 14.64 22.96 -17.32
C VAL A 45 15.31 22.05 -18.32
N TYR A 46 14.65 21.82 -19.43
CA TYR A 46 15.17 21.01 -20.52
C TYR A 46 15.00 21.77 -21.85
N ARG A 47 16.10 22.01 -22.54
CA ARG A 47 16.12 22.77 -23.80
C ARG A 47 15.43 24.13 -23.70
N GLY A 48 15.60 24.83 -22.56
CA GLY A 48 15.01 26.13 -22.32
C GLY A 48 13.54 26.12 -21.93
N ALA A 49 12.91 24.96 -21.82
CA ALA A 49 11.55 24.80 -21.35
C ALA A 49 11.55 24.21 -19.93
N GLU A 50 10.72 24.74 -19.07
CA GLU A 50 10.54 24.22 -17.73
C GLU A 50 9.51 23.07 -17.73
N TYR A 51 9.89 21.94 -17.16
CA TYR A 51 9.01 20.78 -16.99
C TYR A 51 8.84 20.49 -15.50
N THR A 52 7.61 20.26 -15.10
CA THR A 52 7.32 19.77 -13.76
C THR A 52 7.41 18.26 -13.77
N VAL A 53 8.32 17.69 -12.97
CA VAL A 53 8.40 16.24 -12.78
C VAL A 53 7.30 15.85 -11.82
N SER A 54 6.26 15.21 -12.35
CA SER A 54 5.03 14.92 -11.62
C SER A 54 4.97 13.50 -11.09
N PHE A 55 5.77 12.59 -11.68
CA PHE A 55 5.77 11.19 -11.28
C PHE A 55 6.87 10.92 -10.25
N VAL A 56 6.48 10.33 -9.15
CA VAL A 56 7.40 9.98 -8.07
C VAL A 56 7.28 8.50 -7.74
N PRO A 57 8.40 7.86 -7.35
CA PRO A 57 8.37 6.46 -6.94
C PRO A 57 7.51 6.26 -5.68
N LYS A 58 6.70 5.23 -5.71
CA LYS A 58 5.90 4.76 -4.59
C LYS A 58 5.94 3.24 -4.53
N LEU A 59 5.55 2.68 -3.41
CA LEU A 59 5.28 1.26 -3.31
C LEU A 59 3.78 1.04 -3.11
N LYS A 60 3.25 0.05 -3.82
CA LYS A 60 1.88 -0.39 -3.66
C LYS A 60 1.88 -1.72 -2.93
N LEU A 61 1.27 -1.73 -1.76
CA LEU A 61 1.07 -2.94 -0.96
C LEU A 61 -0.33 -3.46 -1.21
N GLU A 62 -0.45 -4.77 -1.34
CA GLU A 62 -1.75 -5.44 -1.47
C GLU A 62 -1.83 -6.53 -0.43
N ILE A 63 -2.87 -6.45 0.41
CA ILE A 63 -3.05 -7.35 1.54
C ILE A 63 -4.51 -7.75 1.59
N VAL A 64 -4.78 -9.07 1.61
CA VAL A 64 -6.14 -9.57 1.81
C VAL A 64 -6.27 -10.03 3.26
N VAL A 65 -7.29 -9.53 3.93
CA VAL A 65 -7.54 -9.84 5.33
C VAL A 65 -9.00 -10.22 5.56
N ALA A 66 -9.27 -10.91 6.66
CA ALA A 66 -10.65 -11.14 7.09
C ALA A 66 -11.32 -9.80 7.42
N ASP A 67 -12.64 -9.72 7.29
CA ASP A 67 -13.39 -8.50 7.59
C ASP A 67 -13.07 -7.93 8.96
N LYS A 68 -12.96 -8.79 9.97
CA LYS A 68 -12.67 -8.37 11.35
C LYS A 68 -11.32 -7.68 11.52
N ASP A 69 -10.38 -7.95 10.62
CA ASP A 69 -9.02 -7.42 10.73
C ASP A 69 -8.79 -6.17 9.87
N ALA A 70 -9.77 -5.80 9.03
CA ALA A 70 -9.57 -4.73 8.06
C ALA A 70 -9.28 -3.38 8.71
N SER A 71 -10.08 -2.96 9.68
CA SER A 71 -9.90 -1.67 10.34
C SER A 71 -8.56 -1.57 11.06
N LYS A 72 -8.16 -2.63 11.75
CA LYS A 72 -6.87 -2.66 12.46
C LYS A 72 -5.69 -2.62 11.50
N THR A 73 -5.81 -3.30 10.38
CA THR A 73 -4.77 -3.28 9.34
C THR A 73 -4.60 -1.89 8.75
N VAL A 74 -5.71 -1.23 8.39
CA VAL A 74 -5.68 0.14 7.85
C VAL A 74 -5.08 1.12 8.85
N GLU A 75 -5.52 1.06 10.08
CA GLU A 75 -5.03 1.92 11.16
C GLU A 75 -3.52 1.74 11.37
N THR A 76 -3.06 0.51 11.41
CA THR A 76 -1.64 0.18 11.59
C THR A 76 -0.78 0.74 10.46
N ILE A 77 -1.20 0.52 9.22
CA ILE A 77 -0.47 1.06 8.06
C ILE A 77 -0.43 2.58 8.12
N SER A 78 -1.57 3.20 8.38
CA SER A 78 -1.68 4.66 8.42
C SER A 78 -0.75 5.28 9.46
N GLU A 79 -0.72 4.74 10.65
CA GLU A 79 0.14 5.25 11.73
C GLU A 79 1.61 5.16 11.39
N VAL A 80 2.03 4.03 10.84
CA VAL A 80 3.45 3.77 10.57
C VAL A 80 3.92 4.49 9.31
N ALA A 81 3.09 4.54 8.27
CA ALA A 81 3.46 5.14 7.00
C ALA A 81 3.42 6.67 7.02
N LYS A 82 2.74 7.26 7.99
CA LYS A 82 2.55 8.71 8.05
C LYS A 82 3.85 9.45 8.39
N THR A 83 4.17 10.47 7.60
CA THR A 83 5.21 11.45 7.91
C THR A 83 4.61 12.82 8.22
N GLY A 84 3.35 13.04 7.87
CA GLY A 84 2.68 14.34 7.98
C GLY A 84 2.96 15.27 6.82
N LYS A 85 3.68 14.80 5.81
CA LYS A 85 4.05 15.59 4.64
C LYS A 85 3.29 15.13 3.41
N ILE A 86 3.21 16.00 2.41
CA ILE A 86 2.64 15.67 1.11
C ILE A 86 3.35 14.43 0.55
N GLY A 87 2.59 13.54 -0.04
CA GLY A 87 3.13 12.32 -0.63
C GLY A 87 3.10 11.09 0.27
N ASP A 88 2.50 11.18 1.45
CA ASP A 88 2.36 10.04 2.36
C ASP A 88 1.58 8.87 1.75
N GLY A 89 0.72 9.16 0.80
CA GLY A 89 -0.03 8.14 0.08
C GLY A 89 -1.46 7.98 0.54
N LYS A 90 -2.06 6.89 0.11
CA LYS A 90 -3.48 6.59 0.39
C LYS A 90 -3.68 5.11 0.60
N ILE A 91 -4.76 4.78 1.29
CA ILE A 91 -5.17 3.40 1.52
C ILE A 91 -6.59 3.24 0.97
N PHE A 92 -6.79 2.19 0.18
CA PHE A 92 -8.09 1.82 -0.35
C PHE A 92 -8.49 0.46 0.19
N VAL A 93 -9.78 0.28 0.46
CA VAL A 93 -10.32 -0.99 0.93
C VAL A 93 -11.44 -1.40 0.00
N THR A 94 -11.37 -2.62 -0.53
CA THR A 94 -12.40 -3.15 -1.41
C THR A 94 -12.81 -4.55 -0.95
N PRO A 95 -14.07 -4.95 -1.19
CA PRO A 95 -14.51 -6.30 -0.89
C PRO A 95 -13.79 -7.33 -1.78
N VAL A 96 -13.53 -8.49 -1.21
CA VAL A 96 -13.07 -9.68 -1.95
C VAL A 96 -14.18 -10.72 -1.84
N GLU A 97 -14.72 -11.13 -2.98
CA GLU A 97 -15.84 -12.07 -3.00
C GLU A 97 -15.42 -13.49 -2.66
N ALA A 98 -14.25 -13.91 -3.12
CA ALA A 98 -13.78 -15.26 -2.92
C ALA A 98 -12.26 -15.31 -2.96
N ALA A 99 -11.69 -16.26 -2.25
CA ALA A 99 -10.28 -16.59 -2.29
C ALA A 99 -10.11 -18.10 -2.34
N LEU A 100 -9.06 -18.55 -3.03
CA LEU A 100 -8.70 -19.96 -3.10
C LEU A 100 -7.18 -20.07 -2.99
N ARG A 101 -6.72 -20.86 -2.03
CA ARG A 101 -5.31 -21.19 -1.94
C ARG A 101 -5.00 -22.32 -2.93
N ILE A 102 -4.13 -22.04 -3.88
CA ILE A 102 -3.86 -22.96 -4.99
C ILE A 102 -3.33 -24.30 -4.50
N ARG A 103 -2.42 -24.29 -3.51
CA ARG A 103 -1.78 -25.52 -3.04
C ARG A 103 -2.74 -26.45 -2.30
N THR A 104 -3.68 -25.91 -1.55
CA THR A 104 -4.49 -26.67 -0.59
C THR A 104 -5.97 -26.75 -0.93
N ASP A 105 -6.44 -25.95 -1.91
CA ASP A 105 -7.85 -25.75 -2.21
C ASP A 105 -8.67 -25.15 -1.06
N GLU A 106 -8.02 -24.65 -0.01
CA GLU A 106 -8.70 -23.93 1.04
C GLU A 106 -9.35 -22.66 0.48
N LYS A 107 -10.53 -22.32 1.00
CA LYS A 107 -11.34 -21.22 0.47
C LYS A 107 -11.58 -20.12 1.48
N ASN A 108 -11.72 -18.91 0.95
CA ASN A 108 -12.13 -17.73 1.68
C ASN A 108 -11.23 -17.48 2.90
N ASP A 109 -11.79 -17.27 4.08
CA ASP A 109 -10.98 -16.95 5.27
C ASP A 109 -9.92 -18.00 5.59
N ASP A 110 -10.15 -19.25 5.26
CA ASP A 110 -9.16 -20.31 5.44
C ASP A 110 -8.00 -20.21 4.44
N ALA A 111 -8.18 -19.47 3.37
CA ALA A 111 -7.18 -19.29 2.32
C ALA A 111 -6.25 -18.10 2.53
N ILE A 112 -6.52 -17.28 3.53
CA ILE A 112 -5.77 -16.04 3.77
C ILE A 112 -5.07 -16.03 5.10
#